data_f5522dd06efe2f90a05163e23b7bb89d
#
_entry.id   f5522dd06efe2f90a05163e23b7bb89d
#
_cell.length_a   1.000
_cell.length_b   1.000
_cell.length_c   1.000
_cell.angle_alpha   90.00
_cell.angle_beta   90.00
_cell.angle_gamma   90.00
#
_symmetry.space_group_name_H-M   'P 1'
#
loop_
_entity.id
_entity.type
_entity.pdbx_description
1 polymer ?
#
loop_
_entity_poly.entity_id
_entity_poly.type
_entity_poly.pdbx_seq_one_letter_code
_entity_poly.pdbx_strand_id
1 'polypeptide(L)'
;MIKLTCRWKGATGNDIDLQINYGTDDALPQGLRVACGSMSGGAGDPDMAAIVAALGDTWWKAMACPYLRKAERDILEEWLDAQFGPLRQQECQVFGAFRGTLAEASAYGNAGNSELVSVLAIGAMPSSPWDAAAAYAMRAATSLADDPALPLQTLELTGLKAPRREDRWNMEERNILLYDGMATFMVVSDDTVQIECEVTMYQKNSWGMADPSYLDVQTPAILGYWRYAVRSRITQKFPRHKLADDGTRYGLGQAIVTPSVIRAELIALHGELEEKGLLENLKTFKEGLIVERNKDDRNRLDVLAPPDLVNKFRVFAMQTRFIL
;
A
#
# COMPACT_ATOMS: atom_id res chain seq x y z
N MET A 1 -14.91 -5.27 -42.39
CA MET A 1 -14.78 -5.32 -40.92
C MET A 1 -13.41 -5.89 -40.61
N ILE A 2 -12.62 -5.17 -39.78
CA ILE A 2 -11.31 -5.66 -39.30
C ILE A 2 -11.56 -6.28 -37.93
N LYS A 3 -11.16 -7.55 -37.74
CA LYS A 3 -11.24 -8.24 -36.46
C LYS A 3 -9.86 -8.17 -35.79
N LEU A 4 -9.80 -7.59 -34.58
CA LEU A 4 -8.62 -7.62 -33.73
C LEU A 4 -8.76 -8.76 -32.72
N THR A 5 -7.68 -9.46 -32.45
CA THR A 5 -7.65 -10.56 -31.48
C THR A 5 -6.46 -10.37 -30.55
N CYS A 6 -6.70 -10.40 -29.24
CA CYS A 6 -5.66 -10.35 -28.25
C CYS A 6 -4.70 -11.53 -28.41
N ARG A 7 -3.38 -11.31 -28.25
CA ARG A 7 -2.36 -12.36 -28.42
C ARG A 7 -2.29 -13.34 -27.25
N TRP A 8 -2.72 -12.92 -26.07
CA TRP A 8 -2.75 -13.77 -24.88
C TRP A 8 -4.18 -14.19 -24.54
N LYS A 9 -4.29 -15.27 -23.82
CA LYS A 9 -5.55 -15.80 -23.30
C LYS A 9 -5.86 -15.13 -21.94
N GLY A 10 -7.13 -15.15 -21.55
CA GLY A 10 -7.58 -14.68 -20.25
C GLY A 10 -8.52 -13.49 -20.32
N ALA A 11 -9.05 -13.12 -19.18
CA ALA A 11 -10.03 -12.06 -19.05
C ALA A 11 -9.43 -10.66 -19.26
N THR A 12 -8.14 -10.47 -18.96
CA THR A 12 -7.44 -9.19 -19.13
C THR A 12 -7.45 -8.67 -20.56
N GLY A 13 -7.57 -9.54 -21.58
CA GLY A 13 -7.73 -9.12 -22.97
C GLY A 13 -8.97 -8.26 -23.23
N ASN A 14 -10.00 -8.36 -22.39
CA ASN A 14 -11.21 -7.53 -22.49
C ASN A 14 -10.96 -6.07 -22.08
N ASP A 15 -9.90 -5.81 -21.30
CA ASP A 15 -9.56 -4.48 -20.81
C ASP A 15 -8.73 -3.65 -21.81
N ILE A 16 -8.43 -4.21 -22.99
CA ILE A 16 -7.79 -3.47 -24.09
C ILE A 16 -8.82 -2.47 -24.64
N ASP A 17 -8.54 -1.19 -24.47
CA ASP A 17 -9.35 -0.11 -25.02
C ASP A 17 -8.91 0.25 -26.45
N LEU A 18 -9.89 0.39 -27.35
CA LEU A 18 -9.69 0.72 -28.75
C LEU A 18 -10.41 2.03 -29.04
N GLN A 19 -9.65 3.11 -29.13
CA GLN A 19 -10.21 4.43 -29.40
C GLN A 19 -9.66 5.02 -30.70
N ILE A 20 -10.47 5.86 -31.33
CA ILE A 20 -10.12 6.64 -32.51
C ILE A 20 -10.43 8.11 -32.18
N ASN A 21 -9.59 9.00 -32.66
CA ASN A 21 -9.68 10.42 -32.40
C ASN A 21 -9.72 10.72 -30.89
N TYR A 22 -8.74 10.20 -30.18
CA TYR A 22 -8.64 10.38 -28.74
C TYR A 22 -8.22 11.81 -28.37
N GLY A 23 -7.30 12.40 -29.14
CA GLY A 23 -6.89 13.79 -28.98
C GLY A 23 -7.96 14.79 -29.44
N THR A 24 -8.00 15.95 -28.83
CA THR A 24 -8.95 17.04 -29.19
C THR A 24 -8.82 17.49 -30.65
N ASP A 25 -7.61 17.35 -31.21
CA ASP A 25 -7.29 17.78 -32.59
C ASP A 25 -7.29 16.61 -33.58
N ASP A 26 -7.55 15.39 -33.12
CA ASP A 26 -7.60 14.21 -33.97
C ASP A 26 -8.89 14.20 -34.79
N ALA A 27 -8.77 14.09 -36.11
CA ALA A 27 -9.90 13.99 -37.02
C ALA A 27 -9.70 12.84 -38.01
N LEU A 28 -10.79 12.12 -38.31
CA LEU A 28 -10.76 11.13 -39.38
C LEU A 28 -10.66 11.82 -40.75
N PRO A 29 -9.89 11.23 -41.68
CA PRO A 29 -9.91 11.70 -43.06
C PRO A 29 -11.33 11.76 -43.64
N GLN A 30 -11.59 12.73 -44.49
CA GLN A 30 -12.90 12.88 -45.14
C GLN A 30 -13.29 11.62 -45.89
N GLY A 31 -14.50 11.13 -45.65
CA GLY A 31 -15.04 9.91 -46.29
C GLY A 31 -14.74 8.63 -45.53
N LEU A 32 -13.90 8.64 -44.50
CA LEU A 32 -13.66 7.47 -43.66
C LEU A 32 -14.59 7.52 -42.44
N ARG A 33 -15.31 6.42 -42.19
CA ARG A 33 -16.07 6.19 -40.95
C ARG A 33 -15.53 4.94 -40.27
N VAL A 34 -15.16 5.08 -39.01
CA VAL A 34 -14.68 3.97 -38.20
C VAL A 34 -15.48 3.96 -36.89
N ALA A 35 -15.94 2.77 -36.53
CA ALA A 35 -16.53 2.48 -35.23
C ALA A 35 -15.69 1.38 -34.57
N CYS A 36 -15.18 1.66 -33.38
CA CYS A 36 -14.48 0.68 -32.55
C CYS A 36 -15.50 -0.03 -31.66
N GLY A 37 -15.43 -1.35 -31.63
CA GLY A 37 -16.14 -2.16 -30.65
C GLY A 37 -15.22 -2.50 -29.49
N SER A 38 -15.80 -2.73 -28.31
CA SER A 38 -15.05 -3.19 -27.14
C SER A 38 -14.51 -4.60 -27.35
N MET A 39 -13.34 -4.88 -26.79
CA MET A 39 -12.81 -6.25 -26.72
C MET A 39 -13.71 -7.10 -25.81
N SER A 40 -13.95 -8.34 -26.20
CA SER A 40 -14.84 -9.26 -25.47
C SER A 40 -14.48 -10.72 -25.74
N GLY A 41 -14.99 -11.62 -24.89
CA GLY A 41 -14.79 -13.08 -25.04
C GLY A 41 -13.54 -13.62 -24.37
N GLY A 42 -12.74 -12.77 -23.72
CA GLY A 42 -11.67 -13.22 -22.82
C GLY A 42 -12.27 -13.81 -21.54
N ALA A 43 -11.77 -14.97 -21.11
CA ALA A 43 -12.24 -15.64 -19.90
C ALA A 43 -11.10 -16.31 -19.14
N GLY A 44 -11.25 -16.42 -17.82
CA GLY A 44 -10.30 -17.01 -16.89
C GLY A 44 -9.16 -16.08 -16.52
N ASP A 45 -8.67 -16.25 -15.31
CA ASP A 45 -7.49 -15.61 -14.76
C ASP A 45 -6.45 -16.70 -14.45
N PRO A 46 -5.15 -16.34 -14.27
CA PRO A 46 -4.13 -17.30 -13.87
C PRO A 46 -4.44 -17.91 -12.52
N ASP A 47 -3.94 -19.11 -12.28
CA ASP A 47 -4.01 -19.75 -10.96
C ASP A 47 -3.15 -18.99 -9.96
N MET A 48 -3.81 -18.20 -9.11
CA MET A 48 -3.13 -17.37 -8.09
C MET A 48 -2.40 -18.25 -7.06
N ALA A 49 -2.92 -19.41 -6.72
CA ALA A 49 -2.23 -20.32 -5.79
C ALA A 49 -0.88 -20.80 -6.36
N ALA A 50 -0.82 -21.10 -7.66
CA ALA A 50 0.43 -21.45 -8.33
C ALA A 50 1.42 -20.27 -8.39
N ILE A 51 0.91 -19.05 -8.60
CA ILE A 51 1.75 -17.82 -8.58
C ILE A 51 2.33 -17.62 -7.20
N VAL A 52 1.52 -17.65 -6.15
CA VAL A 52 1.93 -17.48 -4.76
C VAL A 52 2.97 -18.55 -4.36
N ALA A 53 2.76 -19.80 -4.76
CA ALA A 53 3.73 -20.86 -4.52
C ALA A 53 5.08 -20.60 -5.21
N ALA A 54 5.05 -19.98 -6.39
CA ALA A 54 6.27 -19.64 -7.14
C ALA A 54 7.04 -18.43 -6.56
N LEU A 55 6.41 -17.55 -5.77
CA LEU A 55 7.08 -16.42 -5.11
C LEU A 55 8.10 -16.89 -4.04
N GLY A 56 7.88 -18.07 -3.47
CA GLY A 56 8.80 -18.70 -2.51
C GLY A 56 9.04 -17.87 -1.26
N ASP A 57 10.26 -17.93 -0.74
CA ASP A 57 10.69 -17.24 0.49
C ASP A 57 11.35 -15.87 0.22
N THR A 58 11.29 -15.38 -1.01
CA THR A 58 11.86 -14.06 -1.35
C THR A 58 11.04 -12.96 -0.71
N TRP A 59 11.72 -12.03 -0.06
CA TRP A 59 11.06 -10.86 0.54
C TRP A 59 10.78 -9.80 -0.51
N TRP A 60 9.57 -9.79 -1.01
CA TRP A 60 9.07 -8.75 -1.90
C TRP A 60 8.55 -7.57 -1.08
N LYS A 61 8.99 -6.35 -1.38
CA LYS A 61 8.52 -5.14 -0.67
C LYS A 61 7.24 -4.57 -1.26
N ALA A 62 7.14 -4.60 -2.58
CA ALA A 62 5.98 -4.13 -3.32
C ALA A 62 5.76 -4.99 -4.55
N MET A 63 4.52 -5.21 -4.92
CA MET A 63 4.13 -5.97 -6.11
C MET A 63 3.04 -5.22 -6.87
N ALA A 64 3.13 -5.23 -8.21
CA ALA A 64 2.01 -4.89 -9.08
C ALA A 64 1.21 -6.18 -9.36
N CYS A 65 -0.10 -6.16 -9.12
CA CYS A 65 -0.96 -7.30 -9.43
C CYS A 65 -2.17 -6.85 -10.26
N PRO A 66 -2.29 -7.31 -11.52
CA PRO A 66 -3.46 -7.03 -12.35
C PRO A 66 -4.63 -8.00 -12.12
N TYR A 67 -4.43 -9.05 -11.33
CA TYR A 67 -5.40 -10.13 -11.11
C TYR A 67 -5.95 -10.02 -9.68
N LEU A 68 -6.80 -9.02 -9.44
CA LEU A 68 -7.36 -8.74 -8.12
C LEU A 68 -8.89 -8.90 -8.07
N ARG A 69 -9.46 -9.84 -8.84
CA ARG A 69 -10.83 -10.26 -8.63
C ARG A 69 -10.93 -10.97 -7.28
N LYS A 70 -12.14 -11.05 -6.74
CA LYS A 70 -12.33 -11.51 -5.36
C LYS A 70 -11.60 -12.83 -5.05
N ALA A 71 -11.71 -13.84 -5.91
CA ALA A 71 -11.12 -15.14 -5.65
C ALA A 71 -9.57 -15.10 -5.65
N GLU A 72 -8.98 -14.41 -6.61
CA GLU A 72 -7.53 -14.23 -6.74
C GLU A 72 -6.98 -13.34 -5.61
N ARG A 73 -7.73 -12.30 -5.26
CA ARG A 73 -7.40 -11.40 -4.17
C ARG A 73 -7.43 -12.10 -2.81
N ASP A 74 -8.46 -12.88 -2.52
CA ASP A 74 -8.58 -13.62 -1.27
C ASP A 74 -7.36 -14.56 -1.04
N ILE A 75 -6.88 -15.25 -2.08
CA ILE A 75 -5.67 -16.10 -2.01
C ILE A 75 -4.41 -15.26 -1.77
N LEU A 76 -4.31 -14.12 -2.45
CA LEU A 76 -3.16 -13.22 -2.31
C LEU A 76 -3.13 -12.57 -0.93
N GLU A 77 -4.26 -12.14 -0.39
CA GLU A 77 -4.40 -11.56 0.95
C GLU A 77 -4.00 -12.59 2.03
N GLU A 78 -4.44 -13.84 1.93
CA GLU A 78 -4.02 -14.90 2.85
C GLU A 78 -2.49 -15.09 2.85
N TRP A 79 -1.87 -15.06 1.68
CA TRP A 79 -0.40 -15.13 1.58
C TRP A 79 0.27 -13.90 2.18
N LEU A 80 -0.23 -12.69 1.91
CA LEU A 80 0.30 -11.43 2.45
C LEU A 80 0.24 -11.43 3.98
N ASP A 81 -0.87 -11.85 4.56
CA ASP A 81 -1.06 -11.95 6.02
C ASP A 81 -0.06 -12.95 6.63
N ALA A 82 0.16 -14.08 5.97
CA ALA A 82 1.16 -15.05 6.40
C ALA A 82 2.60 -14.48 6.34
N GLN A 83 2.92 -13.66 5.31
CA GLN A 83 4.22 -12.98 5.22
C GLN A 83 4.35 -11.88 6.28
N PHE A 84 3.32 -11.07 6.47
CA PHE A 84 3.28 -10.00 7.47
C PHE A 84 3.33 -10.54 8.89
N GLY A 85 2.86 -11.76 9.11
CA GLY A 85 2.74 -12.43 10.39
C GLY A 85 4.05 -12.49 11.22
N PRO A 86 3.94 -12.83 12.52
CA PRO A 86 5.07 -12.75 13.47
C PRO A 86 6.21 -13.73 13.16
N LEU A 87 5.94 -14.82 12.44
CA LEU A 87 6.96 -15.82 12.11
C LEU A 87 7.84 -15.40 10.94
N ARG A 88 7.26 -14.80 9.88
CA ARG A 88 8.03 -14.40 8.69
C ARG A 88 8.49 -12.95 8.78
N GLN A 89 7.65 -12.03 9.21
CA GLN A 89 7.94 -10.60 9.34
C GLN A 89 8.50 -9.99 8.05
N GLN A 90 7.90 -10.36 6.94
CA GLN A 90 8.25 -9.92 5.60
C GLN A 90 7.08 -9.11 5.04
N GLU A 91 7.09 -7.82 5.28
CA GLU A 91 6.06 -6.92 4.81
C GLU A 91 6.13 -6.77 3.30
N CYS A 92 4.99 -6.96 2.64
CA CYS A 92 4.79 -6.74 1.22
C CYS A 92 3.48 -6.00 1.00
N GLN A 93 3.49 -4.99 0.14
CA GLN A 93 2.29 -4.29 -0.29
C GLN A 93 1.99 -4.58 -1.75
N VAL A 94 0.71 -4.77 -2.06
CA VAL A 94 0.24 -5.03 -3.42
C VAL A 94 -0.51 -3.81 -3.95
N PHE A 95 -0.14 -3.40 -5.15
CA PHE A 95 -0.75 -2.30 -5.86
C PHE A 95 -1.46 -2.81 -7.09
N GLY A 96 -2.73 -2.48 -7.22
CA GLY A 96 -3.56 -2.85 -8.34
C GLY A 96 -4.29 -1.68 -8.95
N ALA A 97 -5.09 -1.95 -9.99
CA ALA A 97 -5.99 -0.98 -10.55
C ALA A 97 -7.30 -1.65 -10.97
N PHE A 98 -8.39 -0.93 -10.83
CA PHE A 98 -9.73 -1.39 -11.18
C PHE A 98 -10.37 -0.46 -12.19
N ARG A 99 -10.82 -1.03 -13.33
CA ARG A 99 -11.61 -0.34 -14.34
C ARG A 99 -13.08 -0.70 -14.15
N GLY A 100 -13.92 0.32 -14.13
CA GLY A 100 -15.37 0.15 -14.04
C GLY A 100 -16.07 1.48 -13.84
N THR A 101 -17.38 1.47 -13.79
CA THR A 101 -18.19 2.61 -13.38
C THR A 101 -17.96 2.95 -11.90
N LEU A 102 -18.40 4.11 -11.46
CA LEU A 102 -18.34 4.52 -10.04
C LEU A 102 -18.99 3.46 -9.12
N ALA A 103 -20.17 2.97 -9.50
CA ALA A 103 -20.89 1.98 -8.71
C ALA A 103 -20.15 0.63 -8.63
N GLU A 104 -19.53 0.20 -9.72
CA GLU A 104 -18.74 -1.04 -9.75
C GLU A 104 -17.45 -0.88 -8.93
N ALA A 105 -16.76 0.25 -9.02
CA ALA A 105 -15.57 0.54 -8.24
C ALA A 105 -15.88 0.62 -6.74
N SER A 106 -16.96 1.30 -6.35
CA SER A 106 -17.47 1.35 -4.98
C SER A 106 -17.81 -0.06 -4.43
N ALA A 107 -18.56 -0.84 -5.20
CA ALA A 107 -18.91 -2.22 -4.82
C ALA A 107 -17.66 -3.11 -4.68
N TYR A 108 -16.68 -2.95 -5.58
CA TYR A 108 -15.42 -3.68 -5.55
C TYR A 108 -14.59 -3.31 -4.31
N GLY A 109 -14.46 -2.03 -4.00
CA GLY A 109 -13.74 -1.53 -2.82
C GLY A 109 -14.38 -2.05 -1.52
N ASN A 110 -15.70 -1.91 -1.39
CA ASN A 110 -16.47 -2.39 -0.23
C ASN A 110 -16.40 -3.92 -0.02
N ALA A 111 -16.04 -4.68 -1.04
CA ALA A 111 -15.85 -6.13 -0.94
C ALA A 111 -14.44 -6.53 -0.46
N GLY A 112 -13.52 -5.57 -0.27
CA GLY A 112 -12.17 -5.78 0.25
C GLY A 112 -12.02 -5.26 1.68
N ASN A 113 -11.00 -5.74 2.39
CA ASN A 113 -10.65 -5.24 3.73
C ASN A 113 -9.19 -5.60 4.08
N SER A 114 -8.24 -5.27 3.22
CA SER A 114 -6.83 -5.59 3.45
C SER A 114 -6.02 -4.31 3.63
N GLU A 115 -5.18 -4.27 4.65
CA GLU A 115 -4.21 -3.22 4.91
C GLU A 115 -2.97 -3.28 4.01
N LEU A 116 -2.77 -4.40 3.31
CA LEU A 116 -1.60 -4.63 2.46
C LEU A 116 -1.90 -4.51 0.97
N VAL A 117 -3.16 -4.27 0.61
CA VAL A 117 -3.60 -4.10 -0.77
C VAL A 117 -4.13 -2.69 -0.99
N SER A 118 -3.65 -2.03 -2.02
CA SER A 118 -4.14 -0.73 -2.48
C SER A 118 -4.52 -0.81 -3.95
N VAL A 119 -5.74 -0.41 -4.29
CA VAL A 119 -6.27 -0.49 -5.65
C VAL A 119 -6.68 0.88 -6.15
N LEU A 120 -6.06 1.31 -7.26
CA LEU A 120 -6.38 2.56 -7.92
C LEU A 120 -7.65 2.40 -8.75
N ALA A 121 -8.67 3.18 -8.46
CA ALA A 121 -9.85 3.26 -9.29
C ALA A 121 -9.55 4.10 -10.53
N ILE A 122 -9.59 3.51 -11.73
CA ILE A 122 -9.19 4.19 -12.98
C ILE A 122 -10.36 4.63 -13.87
N GLY A 123 -11.59 4.22 -13.56
CA GLY A 123 -12.77 4.64 -14.33
C GLY A 123 -12.66 4.35 -15.81
N ALA A 124 -12.93 5.34 -16.63
CA ALA A 124 -12.86 5.30 -18.09
C ALA A 124 -11.46 5.64 -18.65
N MET A 125 -10.38 5.46 -17.85
CA MET A 125 -9.01 5.68 -18.31
C MET A 125 -8.69 4.79 -19.51
N PRO A 126 -8.10 5.31 -20.61
CA PRO A 126 -7.75 4.50 -21.79
C PRO A 126 -6.65 3.48 -21.51
N SER A 127 -5.70 3.84 -20.64
CA SER A 127 -4.63 2.91 -20.24
C SER A 127 -5.20 1.69 -19.54
N SER A 128 -4.62 0.54 -19.78
CA SER A 128 -5.12 -0.72 -19.23
C SER A 128 -4.95 -0.80 -17.69
N PRO A 129 -5.75 -1.60 -16.99
CA PRO A 129 -5.58 -1.77 -15.54
C PRO A 129 -4.20 -2.30 -15.14
N TRP A 130 -3.57 -3.16 -15.97
CA TRP A 130 -2.22 -3.66 -15.66
C TRP A 130 -1.14 -2.59 -15.84
N ASP A 131 -1.28 -1.67 -16.81
CA ASP A 131 -0.37 -0.52 -16.96
C ASP A 131 -0.52 0.43 -15.78
N ALA A 132 -1.76 0.69 -15.37
CA ALA A 132 -2.05 1.52 -14.19
C ALA A 132 -1.53 0.89 -12.90
N ALA A 133 -1.73 -0.41 -12.69
CA ALA A 133 -1.19 -1.13 -11.55
C ALA A 133 0.34 -1.09 -11.52
N ALA A 134 1.01 -1.27 -12.66
CA ALA A 134 2.46 -1.21 -12.77
C ALA A 134 3.01 0.21 -12.49
N ALA A 135 2.39 1.25 -13.05
CA ALA A 135 2.77 2.64 -12.81
C ALA A 135 2.58 3.02 -11.33
N TYR A 136 1.46 2.63 -10.73
CA TYR A 136 1.17 2.88 -9.32
C TYR A 136 2.14 2.15 -8.40
N ALA A 137 2.36 0.84 -8.63
CA ALA A 137 3.30 0.04 -7.84
C ALA A 137 4.74 0.59 -7.93
N MET A 138 5.19 0.99 -9.11
CA MET A 138 6.54 1.53 -9.29
C MET A 138 6.73 2.84 -8.53
N ARG A 139 5.76 3.76 -8.61
CA ARG A 139 5.83 5.03 -7.88
C ARG A 139 5.78 4.82 -6.37
N ALA A 140 4.87 3.96 -5.91
CA ALA A 140 4.76 3.60 -4.51
C ALA A 140 6.05 2.93 -4.00
N ALA A 141 6.55 1.90 -4.70
CA ALA A 141 7.74 1.18 -4.32
C ALA A 141 8.98 2.09 -4.20
N THR A 142 9.17 3.01 -5.16
CA THR A 142 10.31 3.94 -5.16
C THR A 142 10.19 4.92 -3.99
N SER A 143 9.05 5.59 -3.84
CA SER A 143 8.85 6.60 -2.79
C SER A 143 8.91 5.99 -1.39
N LEU A 144 8.23 4.85 -1.16
CA LEU A 144 8.23 4.19 0.15
C LEU A 144 9.57 3.53 0.51
N ALA A 145 10.42 3.23 -0.49
CA ALA A 145 11.78 2.75 -0.24
C ALA A 145 12.70 3.87 0.24
N ASP A 146 12.51 5.09 -0.28
CA ASP A 146 13.28 6.27 0.12
C ASP A 146 12.79 6.80 1.48
N ASP A 147 11.48 6.96 1.63
CA ASP A 147 10.83 7.39 2.87
C ASP A 147 9.44 6.76 3.00
N PRO A 148 9.25 5.78 3.92
CA PRO A 148 7.97 5.11 4.09
C PRO A 148 6.86 6.00 4.67
N ALA A 149 7.17 7.17 5.21
CA ALA A 149 6.19 8.11 5.76
C ALA A 149 5.73 9.17 4.74
N LEU A 150 6.46 9.33 3.64
CA LEU A 150 6.16 10.36 2.65
C LEU A 150 4.87 10.04 1.90
N PRO A 151 3.88 10.99 1.84
CA PRO A 151 2.68 10.81 1.04
C PRO A 151 2.99 10.60 -0.44
N LEU A 152 2.21 9.75 -1.11
CA LEU A 152 2.34 9.51 -2.56
C LEU A 152 1.54 10.51 -3.39
N GLN A 153 0.75 11.37 -2.77
CA GLN A 153 -0.04 12.39 -3.47
C GLN A 153 0.85 13.25 -4.37
N THR A 154 0.32 13.68 -5.51
CA THR A 154 0.99 14.46 -6.56
C THR A 154 2.08 13.73 -7.35
N LEU A 155 2.43 12.49 -7.02
CA LEU A 155 3.35 11.72 -7.82
C LEU A 155 2.71 11.37 -9.17
N GLU A 156 3.44 11.64 -10.25
CA GLU A 156 3.00 11.36 -11.61
C GLU A 156 2.97 9.86 -11.88
N LEU A 157 1.88 9.37 -12.44
CA LEU A 157 1.74 8.01 -12.97
C LEU A 157 2.17 7.98 -14.44
N THR A 158 3.47 7.98 -14.65
CA THR A 158 4.09 8.09 -15.96
C THR A 158 3.63 7.00 -16.92
N GLY A 159 3.31 7.39 -18.16
CA GLY A 159 2.88 6.49 -19.22
C GLY A 159 1.37 6.25 -19.27
N LEU A 160 0.62 6.70 -18.30
CA LEU A 160 -0.84 6.61 -18.31
C LEU A 160 -1.46 7.78 -19.10
N LYS A 161 -2.52 7.47 -19.84
CA LYS A 161 -3.31 8.45 -20.55
C LYS A 161 -4.53 8.85 -19.71
N ALA A 162 -4.71 10.15 -19.54
CA ALA A 162 -5.85 10.69 -18.81
C ALA A 162 -7.18 10.32 -19.50
N PRO A 163 -8.26 10.04 -18.76
CA PRO A 163 -9.59 9.91 -19.34
C PRO A 163 -10.06 11.27 -19.91
N ARG A 164 -11.01 11.22 -20.84
CA ARG A 164 -11.63 12.45 -21.40
C ARG A 164 -12.24 13.26 -20.27
N ARG A 165 -12.35 14.58 -20.46
CA ARG A 165 -12.82 15.50 -19.41
C ARG A 165 -14.22 15.16 -18.91
N GLU A 166 -15.10 14.78 -19.82
CA GLU A 166 -16.48 14.35 -19.52
C GLU A 166 -16.58 13.03 -18.76
N ASP A 167 -15.54 12.20 -18.82
CA ASP A 167 -15.50 10.88 -18.19
C ASP A 167 -14.75 10.90 -16.83
N ARG A 168 -14.23 12.06 -16.41
CA ARG A 168 -13.49 12.19 -15.15
C ARG A 168 -14.45 12.31 -13.98
N TRP A 169 -14.21 11.54 -12.96
CA TRP A 169 -14.97 11.65 -11.71
C TRP A 169 -14.74 13.00 -11.04
N ASN A 170 -15.81 13.59 -10.54
CA ASN A 170 -15.75 14.83 -9.75
C ASN A 170 -15.21 14.55 -8.34
N MET A 171 -15.07 15.59 -7.52
CA MET A 171 -14.49 15.48 -6.18
C MET A 171 -15.36 14.62 -5.24
N GLU A 172 -16.69 14.75 -5.33
CA GLU A 172 -17.63 13.98 -4.51
C GLU A 172 -17.57 12.48 -4.84
N GLU A 173 -17.51 12.15 -6.12
CA GLU A 173 -17.38 10.77 -6.59
C GLU A 173 -16.07 10.14 -6.15
N ARG A 174 -14.94 10.85 -6.26
CA ARG A 174 -13.66 10.38 -5.78
C ARG A 174 -13.64 10.21 -4.27
N ASN A 175 -14.30 11.12 -3.54
CA ASN A 175 -14.42 11.00 -2.08
C ASN A 175 -15.21 9.76 -1.66
N ILE A 176 -16.27 9.39 -2.38
CA ILE A 176 -17.00 8.13 -2.16
C ILE A 176 -16.04 6.95 -2.31
N LEU A 177 -15.25 6.91 -3.38
CA LEU A 177 -14.30 5.83 -3.62
C LEU A 177 -13.25 5.69 -2.51
N LEU A 178 -12.77 6.81 -1.96
CA LEU A 178 -11.83 6.79 -0.82
C LEU A 178 -12.46 6.17 0.42
N TYR A 179 -13.72 6.47 0.72
CA TYR A 179 -14.44 5.83 1.83
C TYR A 179 -14.68 4.35 1.59
N ASP A 180 -14.77 3.93 0.33
CA ASP A 180 -14.95 2.54 -0.08
C ASP A 180 -13.59 1.79 -0.24
N GLY A 181 -12.47 2.37 0.22
CA GLY A 181 -11.16 1.72 0.22
C GLY A 181 -10.48 1.66 -1.15
N MET A 182 -10.81 2.61 -2.05
CA MET A 182 -10.20 2.72 -3.36
C MET A 182 -9.30 3.96 -3.44
N ALA A 183 -8.04 3.78 -3.85
CA ALA A 183 -7.14 4.89 -4.14
C ALA A 183 -7.63 5.66 -5.38
N THR A 184 -7.35 6.97 -5.41
CA THR A 184 -7.81 7.86 -6.48
C THR A 184 -6.66 8.59 -7.15
N PHE A 185 -6.89 9.00 -8.39
CA PHE A 185 -5.99 9.85 -9.16
C PHE A 185 -6.67 11.17 -9.53
N MET A 186 -5.86 12.16 -9.83
CA MET A 186 -6.29 13.41 -10.41
C MET A 186 -5.56 13.66 -11.74
N VAL A 187 -6.17 14.50 -12.58
CA VAL A 187 -5.57 14.92 -13.86
C VAL A 187 -5.33 16.41 -13.78
N VAL A 188 -4.07 16.82 -13.94
CA VAL A 188 -3.67 18.23 -13.95
C VAL A 188 -3.83 18.87 -15.35
N SER A 189 -3.54 20.16 -15.45
CA SER A 189 -3.90 20.98 -16.63
C SER A 189 -3.26 20.54 -17.95
N ASP A 190 -2.15 19.83 -17.92
CA ASP A 190 -1.43 19.29 -19.07
C ASP A 190 -1.79 17.82 -19.38
N ASP A 191 -2.93 17.36 -18.86
CA ASP A 191 -3.41 15.97 -18.94
C ASP A 191 -2.48 14.92 -18.28
N THR A 192 -1.54 15.35 -17.43
CA THR A 192 -0.74 14.45 -16.60
C THR A 192 -1.60 13.80 -15.52
N VAL A 193 -1.48 12.49 -15.40
CA VAL A 193 -2.16 11.69 -14.36
C VAL A 193 -1.29 11.63 -13.11
N GLN A 194 -1.83 12.01 -11.96
CA GLN A 194 -1.13 12.00 -10.67
C GLN A 194 -1.95 11.27 -9.61
N ILE A 195 -1.26 10.64 -8.65
CA ILE A 195 -1.92 10.09 -7.46
C ILE A 195 -2.57 11.25 -6.70
N GLU A 196 -3.86 11.16 -6.41
CA GLU A 196 -4.56 12.12 -5.55
C GLU A 196 -4.52 11.68 -4.10
N CYS A 197 -4.91 10.44 -3.84
CA CYS A 197 -4.90 9.90 -2.49
C CYS A 197 -4.71 8.39 -2.55
N GLU A 198 -3.65 7.94 -1.91
CA GLU A 198 -3.33 6.52 -1.74
C GLU A 198 -3.95 6.01 -0.45
N VAL A 199 -4.90 5.09 -0.58
CA VAL A 199 -5.52 4.38 0.54
C VAL A 199 -5.39 2.87 0.34
N THR A 200 -5.40 2.13 1.43
CA THR A 200 -5.53 0.67 1.42
C THR A 200 -7.00 0.29 1.27
N MET A 201 -7.26 -0.99 1.05
CA MET A 201 -8.64 -1.50 1.06
C MET A 201 -9.18 -1.71 2.49
N TYR A 202 -8.40 -1.41 3.54
CA TYR A 202 -8.82 -1.60 4.93
C TYR A 202 -9.87 -0.58 5.35
N GLN A 203 -10.99 -1.06 5.86
CA GLN A 203 -12.14 -0.25 6.27
C GLN A 203 -12.69 -0.66 7.64
N LYS A 204 -12.49 -1.92 8.04
CA LYS A 204 -13.13 -2.48 9.23
C LYS A 204 -12.14 -3.32 10.03
N ASN A 205 -12.23 -3.19 11.35
CA ASN A 205 -11.47 -4.05 12.27
C ASN A 205 -12.06 -5.47 12.36
N SER A 206 -11.42 -6.33 13.12
CA SER A 206 -11.81 -7.73 13.32
C SER A 206 -13.21 -7.92 13.91
N TRP A 207 -13.82 -6.88 14.51
CA TRP A 207 -15.18 -6.88 15.01
C TRP A 207 -16.20 -6.33 14.01
N GLY A 208 -15.76 -5.99 12.79
CA GLY A 208 -16.61 -5.44 11.73
C GLY A 208 -17.00 -3.97 11.90
N MET A 209 -16.38 -3.26 12.86
CA MET A 209 -16.58 -1.82 13.03
C MET A 209 -15.66 -1.02 12.13
N ALA A 210 -16.13 0.13 11.65
CA ALA A 210 -15.33 1.06 10.86
C ALA A 210 -14.05 1.46 11.63
N ASP A 211 -12.92 1.33 10.97
CA ASP A 211 -11.60 1.55 11.57
C ASP A 211 -10.65 2.17 10.54
N PRO A 212 -10.14 3.39 10.75
CA PRO A 212 -9.21 4.03 9.85
C PRO A 212 -7.73 3.74 10.16
N SER A 213 -7.40 2.85 11.11
CA SER A 213 -6.03 2.66 11.60
C SER A 213 -5.02 2.25 10.52
N TYR A 214 -5.47 1.53 9.50
CA TYR A 214 -4.67 1.13 8.34
C TYR A 214 -5.14 1.76 7.04
N LEU A 215 -5.87 2.88 7.11
CA LEU A 215 -6.38 3.56 5.92
C LEU A 215 -5.26 3.90 4.93
N ASP A 216 -4.12 4.32 5.43
CA ASP A 216 -3.03 4.85 4.64
C ASP A 216 -2.00 3.78 4.27
N VAL A 217 -1.57 3.75 3.00
CA VAL A 217 -0.50 2.88 2.50
C VAL A 217 0.80 3.01 3.31
N GLN A 218 1.08 4.19 3.86
CA GLN A 218 2.29 4.44 4.66
C GLN A 218 2.24 3.77 6.02
N THR A 219 1.06 3.53 6.60
CA THR A 219 0.95 2.89 7.91
C THR A 219 1.62 1.50 7.94
N PRO A 220 1.25 0.53 7.08
CA PRO A 220 1.95 -0.75 7.03
C PRO A 220 3.41 -0.61 6.57
N ALA A 221 3.75 0.39 5.75
CA ALA A 221 5.13 0.62 5.32
C ALA A 221 6.04 1.06 6.50
N ILE A 222 5.59 2.03 7.32
CA ILE A 222 6.32 2.49 8.50
C ILE A 222 6.42 1.37 9.54
N LEU A 223 5.32 0.66 9.81
CA LEU A 223 5.32 -0.48 10.74
C LEU A 223 6.27 -1.59 10.28
N GLY A 224 6.30 -1.90 8.99
CA GLY A 224 7.23 -2.83 8.41
C GLY A 224 8.69 -2.40 8.60
N TYR A 225 8.99 -1.13 8.35
CA TYR A 225 10.32 -0.58 8.58
C TYR A 225 10.70 -0.59 10.08
N TRP A 226 9.77 -0.22 10.98
CA TRP A 226 9.97 -0.32 12.43
C TRP A 226 10.33 -1.74 12.86
N ARG A 227 9.55 -2.74 12.45
CA ARG A 227 9.79 -4.16 12.78
C ARG A 227 11.15 -4.63 12.25
N TYR A 228 11.50 -4.26 11.02
CA TYR A 228 12.82 -4.52 10.46
C TYR A 228 13.94 -3.87 11.26
N ALA A 229 13.80 -2.59 11.60
CA ALA A 229 14.81 -1.82 12.36
C ALA A 229 15.04 -2.42 13.76
N VAL A 230 13.95 -2.77 14.47
CA VAL A 230 14.02 -3.45 15.77
C VAL A 230 14.77 -4.78 15.65
N ARG A 231 14.35 -5.64 14.72
CA ARG A 231 15.00 -6.94 14.51
C ARG A 231 16.47 -6.80 14.16
N SER A 232 16.79 -5.91 13.24
CA SER A 232 18.16 -5.63 12.83
C SER A 232 19.01 -5.13 13.99
N ARG A 233 18.50 -4.18 14.79
CA ARG A 233 19.19 -3.63 15.97
C ARG A 233 19.52 -4.73 16.99
N ILE A 234 18.53 -5.56 17.32
CA ILE A 234 18.69 -6.61 18.33
C ILE A 234 19.66 -7.69 17.85
N THR A 235 19.51 -8.15 16.60
CA THR A 235 20.38 -9.22 16.07
C THR A 235 21.83 -8.76 15.86
N GLN A 236 22.05 -7.50 15.52
CA GLN A 236 23.40 -6.94 15.33
C GLN A 236 24.11 -6.67 16.67
N LYS A 237 23.40 -6.11 17.64
CA LYS A 237 24.01 -5.76 18.94
C LYS A 237 24.15 -6.95 19.89
N PHE A 238 23.21 -7.89 19.88
CA PHE A 238 23.13 -8.97 20.87
C PHE A 238 23.14 -10.39 20.30
N PRO A 239 23.92 -10.70 19.26
CA PRO A 239 23.81 -11.99 18.53
C PRO A 239 24.19 -13.21 19.40
N ARG A 240 25.01 -13.02 20.45
CA ARG A 240 25.54 -14.09 21.29
C ARG A 240 25.51 -13.73 22.77
N HIS A 241 24.50 -13.00 23.20
CA HIS A 241 24.35 -12.58 24.59
C HIS A 241 23.53 -13.61 25.39
N LYS A 242 23.89 -13.72 26.65
CA LYS A 242 23.13 -14.45 27.66
C LYS A 242 22.04 -13.52 28.19
N LEU A 243 20.89 -14.07 28.55
CA LEU A 243 19.79 -13.33 29.13
C LEU A 243 19.82 -13.47 30.66
N ALA A 244 19.90 -12.34 31.37
CA ALA A 244 19.80 -12.28 32.83
C ALA A 244 18.65 -11.35 33.27
N ASP A 245 18.25 -11.50 34.52
CA ASP A 245 17.29 -10.59 35.14
C ASP A 245 17.98 -9.27 35.55
N ASP A 246 17.24 -8.17 35.58
CA ASP A 246 17.75 -6.89 36.02
C ASP A 246 18.28 -6.98 37.49
N GLY A 247 19.36 -6.25 37.76
CA GLY A 247 20.00 -6.27 39.06
C GLY A 247 20.96 -7.45 39.30
N THR A 248 21.10 -8.37 38.36
CA THR A 248 22.06 -9.48 38.43
C THR A 248 23.50 -8.93 38.38
N ARG A 249 24.35 -9.37 39.31
CA ARG A 249 25.78 -8.96 39.37
C ARG A 249 26.60 -9.92 38.49
N TYR A 250 27.32 -9.33 37.55
CA TYR A 250 28.25 -10.06 36.65
C TYR A 250 29.53 -9.23 36.43
N GLY A 251 30.61 -9.92 36.07
CA GLY A 251 31.92 -9.28 35.84
C GLY A 251 31.91 -8.44 34.56
N LEU A 252 32.85 -7.50 34.48
CA LEU A 252 33.04 -6.66 33.31
C LEU A 252 33.32 -7.53 32.04
N GLY A 253 32.83 -7.08 30.90
CA GLY A 253 33.07 -7.76 29.61
C GLY A 253 32.22 -9.01 29.36
N GLN A 254 31.30 -9.38 30.25
CA GLN A 254 30.38 -10.48 29.99
C GLN A 254 29.30 -10.06 28.98
N ALA A 255 29.09 -10.89 27.94
CA ALA A 255 28.02 -10.72 26.96
C ALA A 255 26.68 -11.10 27.61
N ILE A 256 26.09 -10.19 28.36
CA ILE A 256 24.81 -10.36 29.05
C ILE A 256 23.89 -9.21 28.68
N VAL A 257 22.64 -9.55 28.42
CA VAL A 257 21.54 -8.60 28.16
C VAL A 257 20.46 -8.79 29.22
N THR A 258 19.83 -7.71 29.62
CA THR A 258 18.70 -7.72 30.57
C THR A 258 17.51 -6.97 29.97
N PRO A 259 16.30 -7.12 30.51
CA PRO A 259 15.13 -6.37 30.05
C PRO A 259 15.37 -4.85 29.98
N SER A 260 16.04 -4.27 30.97
CA SER A 260 16.34 -2.83 31.01
C SER A 260 17.31 -2.40 29.89
N VAL A 261 18.26 -3.25 29.49
CA VAL A 261 19.17 -2.98 28.37
C VAL A 261 18.40 -2.97 27.06
N ILE A 262 17.54 -3.95 26.81
CA ILE A 262 16.70 -3.99 25.62
C ILE A 262 15.74 -2.79 25.59
N ARG A 263 15.14 -2.46 26.73
CA ARG A 263 14.29 -1.25 26.86
C ARG A 263 15.03 0.02 26.44
N ALA A 264 16.25 0.22 26.92
CA ALA A 264 17.08 1.37 26.57
C ALA A 264 17.39 1.42 25.06
N GLU A 265 17.70 0.29 24.44
CA GLU A 265 17.96 0.19 23.01
C GLU A 265 16.73 0.51 22.15
N LEU A 266 15.55 0.05 22.55
CA LEU A 266 14.30 0.36 21.83
C LEU A 266 13.92 1.83 21.95
N ILE A 267 14.18 2.46 23.12
CA ILE A 267 13.99 3.89 23.31
C ILE A 267 14.96 4.69 22.43
N ALA A 268 16.23 4.28 22.36
CA ALA A 268 17.22 4.93 21.50
C ALA A 268 16.83 4.79 20.02
N LEU A 269 16.40 3.59 19.59
CA LEU A 269 15.95 3.36 18.22
C LEU A 269 14.73 4.21 17.87
N HIS A 270 13.75 4.34 18.79
CA HIS A 270 12.60 5.20 18.56
C HIS A 270 13.03 6.67 18.35
N GLY A 271 13.95 7.19 19.18
CA GLY A 271 14.49 8.54 19.02
C GLY A 271 15.19 8.75 17.68
N GLU A 272 15.97 7.76 17.21
CA GLU A 272 16.61 7.81 15.87
C GLU A 272 15.57 7.84 14.74
N LEU A 273 14.44 7.14 14.89
CA LEU A 273 13.36 7.13 13.90
C LEU A 273 12.48 8.39 14.00
N GLU A 274 12.35 8.98 15.17
CA GLU A 274 11.73 10.30 15.36
C GLU A 274 12.55 11.40 14.67
N GLU A 275 13.88 11.39 14.81
CA GLU A 275 14.79 12.31 14.09
C GLU A 275 14.69 12.14 12.55
N LYS A 276 14.37 10.95 12.09
CA LYS A 276 14.12 10.67 10.65
C LYS A 276 12.72 11.07 10.19
N GLY A 277 11.84 11.51 11.08
CA GLY A 277 10.46 11.88 10.77
C GLY A 277 9.53 10.71 10.47
N LEU A 278 9.84 9.50 10.97
CA LEU A 278 8.99 8.32 10.80
C LEU A 278 8.06 8.09 11.98
N LEU A 279 8.51 8.47 13.17
CA LEU A 279 7.78 8.33 14.44
C LEU A 279 7.69 9.68 15.14
N GLU A 280 6.82 9.78 16.13
CA GLU A 280 6.68 10.95 16.99
C GLU A 280 6.42 10.53 18.44
N ASN A 281 6.37 11.49 19.37
CA ASN A 281 5.97 11.29 20.78
C ASN A 281 6.82 10.27 21.57
N LEU A 282 8.15 10.39 21.51
CA LEU A 282 9.10 9.53 22.28
C LEU A 282 8.72 9.38 23.75
N LYS A 283 8.12 10.41 24.37
CA LYS A 283 7.71 10.36 25.77
C LYS A 283 6.60 9.33 25.97
N THR A 284 5.56 9.38 25.16
CA THR A 284 4.43 8.42 25.18
C THR A 284 4.91 6.99 24.91
N PHE A 285 5.82 6.84 23.93
CA PHE A 285 6.44 5.55 23.66
C PHE A 285 7.16 4.98 24.90
N LYS A 286 7.96 5.81 25.60
CA LYS A 286 8.67 5.39 26.83
C LYS A 286 7.72 4.94 27.92
N GLU A 287 6.59 5.61 28.09
CA GLU A 287 5.59 5.28 29.10
C GLU A 287 4.85 3.96 28.77
N GLY A 288 4.56 3.72 27.49
CA GLY A 288 3.85 2.53 27.04
C GLY A 288 4.74 1.30 26.74
N LEU A 289 6.08 1.48 26.66
CA LEU A 289 7.00 0.38 26.36
C LEU A 289 7.17 -0.56 27.56
N ILE A 290 6.77 -1.82 27.36
CA ILE A 290 6.94 -2.90 28.34
C ILE A 290 7.96 -3.90 27.78
N VAL A 291 8.97 -4.24 28.58
CA VAL A 291 9.96 -5.26 28.26
C VAL A 291 10.14 -6.16 29.47
N GLU A 292 9.75 -7.42 29.34
CA GLU A 292 9.72 -8.37 30.43
C GLU A 292 10.34 -9.71 30.01
N ARG A 293 10.99 -10.39 30.94
CA ARG A 293 11.41 -11.77 30.73
C ARG A 293 10.19 -12.68 30.82
N ASN A 294 10.02 -13.55 29.85
CA ASN A 294 8.90 -14.49 29.83
C ASN A 294 8.96 -15.42 31.07
N LYS A 295 7.81 -15.68 31.69
CA LYS A 295 7.71 -16.50 32.91
C LYS A 295 7.85 -17.99 32.62
N ASP A 296 7.38 -18.43 31.48
CA ASP A 296 7.35 -19.85 31.07
C ASP A 296 8.62 -20.24 30.33
N ASP A 297 9.17 -19.32 29.49
CA ASP A 297 10.45 -19.52 28.80
C ASP A 297 11.47 -18.48 29.24
N ARG A 298 12.41 -18.86 30.10
CA ARG A 298 13.44 -17.98 30.63
C ARG A 298 14.47 -17.50 29.59
N ASN A 299 14.46 -18.05 28.38
CA ASN A 299 15.32 -17.61 27.27
C ASN A 299 14.65 -16.58 26.38
N ARG A 300 13.42 -16.17 26.71
CA ARG A 300 12.57 -15.26 25.93
C ARG A 300 12.34 -13.94 26.66
N LEU A 301 12.40 -12.85 25.90
CA LEU A 301 11.89 -11.53 26.29
C LEU A 301 10.60 -11.24 25.53
N ASP A 302 9.56 -10.81 26.23
CA ASP A 302 8.34 -10.29 25.69
C ASP A 302 8.39 -8.77 25.67
N VAL A 303 8.02 -8.19 24.55
CA VAL A 303 8.06 -6.74 24.34
C VAL A 303 6.71 -6.26 23.80
N LEU A 304 6.12 -5.29 24.50
CA LEU A 304 5.01 -4.50 24.00
C LEU A 304 5.53 -3.10 23.70
N ALA A 305 5.59 -2.75 22.41
CA ALA A 305 6.09 -1.46 21.95
C ALA A 305 5.00 -0.75 21.14
N PRO A 306 4.45 0.38 21.62
CA PRO A 306 3.46 1.18 20.90
C PRO A 306 4.14 2.36 20.17
N PRO A 307 4.70 2.17 18.96
CA PRO A 307 5.24 3.30 18.19
C PRO A 307 4.09 4.22 17.77
N ASP A 308 4.31 5.53 17.91
CA ASP A 308 3.42 6.56 17.39
C ASP A 308 3.95 7.00 16.01
N LEU A 309 3.13 6.83 14.97
CA LEU A 309 3.54 7.08 13.59
C LEU A 309 3.27 8.54 13.21
N VAL A 310 4.19 9.17 12.48
CA VAL A 310 3.99 10.52 11.95
C VAL A 310 2.78 10.55 11.02
N ASN A 311 1.91 11.54 11.25
CA ASN A 311 0.71 11.76 10.44
C ASN A 311 1.00 12.49 9.14
N LYS A 312 0.14 12.31 8.15
CA LYS A 312 0.26 12.97 6.85
C LYS A 312 -0.43 14.33 6.83
N PHE A 313 0.20 15.30 6.21
CA PHE A 313 -0.43 16.58 5.92
C PHE A 313 -1.26 16.49 4.62
N ARG A 314 -2.54 16.11 4.75
CA ARG A 314 -3.45 15.94 3.60
C ARG A 314 -4.35 17.13 3.34
N VAL A 315 -4.78 17.83 4.39
CA VAL A 315 -5.76 18.90 4.26
C VAL A 315 -5.25 20.18 4.90
N PHE A 316 -5.21 21.24 4.12
CA PHE A 316 -5.01 22.59 4.61
C PHE A 316 -6.35 23.34 4.58
N ALA A 317 -6.94 23.59 5.76
CA ALA A 317 -8.19 24.35 5.87
C ALA A 317 -7.90 25.75 6.40
N MET A 318 -8.27 26.78 5.64
CA MET A 318 -8.07 28.18 6.02
C MET A 318 -9.37 28.99 5.86
N GLN A 319 -9.73 29.74 6.87
CA GLN A 319 -10.79 30.73 6.78
C GLN A 319 -10.18 32.13 6.73
N THR A 320 -10.36 32.85 5.63
CA THR A 320 -9.93 34.24 5.49
C THR A 320 -11.08 35.19 5.83
N ARG A 321 -10.83 36.15 6.74
CA ARG A 321 -11.72 37.27 7.02
C ARG A 321 -10.97 38.54 6.72
N PHE A 322 -11.61 39.46 5.99
CA PHE A 322 -11.06 40.80 5.77
C PHE A 322 -11.84 41.83 6.59
N ILE A 323 -11.15 42.88 7.01
CA ILE A 323 -11.72 44.04 7.72
C ILE A 323 -11.66 45.20 6.74
N LEU A 324 -12.81 45.91 6.57
CA LEU A 324 -12.92 47.13 5.76
C LEU A 324 -12.46 48.35 6.56
#